data_7d154421578215b5b3e9c4b6c5fbacc2
#
_entry.id   7d154421578215b5b3e9c4b6c5fbacc2
#
_cell.length_a   1.000
_cell.length_b   1.000
_cell.length_c   1.000
_cell.angle_alpha   90.00
_cell.angle_beta   90.00
_cell.angle_gamma   90.00
#
_symmetry.space_group_name_H-M   'P 1'
#
loop_
_entity.id
_entity.type
_entity.pdbx_description
1 polymer ?
#
loop_
_entity_poly.entity_id
_entity_poly.type
_entity_poly.pdbx_seq_one_letter_code
_entity_poly.pdbx_strand_id
1 'polypeptide(L)'
;MHRTTLAKAAALALIATATAACNPVRDQHGFAAVTEDQKNVEVGVDTKSTVLARLGSPSTQSAFDQTAWYYISTIQERYAFYTPRTVQREVLVVKFDADGKVANVERFGMERGQVIAYNDDRTPTRGRELGIVEQIFGNIGNKIGRAHV
;
A
#
# COMPACT_ATOMS: atom_id res chain seq x y z
N MET A 1 -27.52 37.64 -36.29
CA MET A 1 -26.17 37.04 -36.25
C MET A 1 -25.57 36.97 -34.83
N HIS A 2 -25.84 37.84 -33.87
CA HIS A 2 -25.27 37.79 -32.52
C HIS A 2 -25.74 36.62 -31.63
N ARG A 3 -26.96 36.11 -31.81
CA ARG A 3 -27.49 35.00 -30.95
C ARG A 3 -26.79 33.68 -31.18
N THR A 4 -26.37 33.39 -32.40
CA THR A 4 -25.65 32.15 -32.78
C THR A 4 -24.19 32.19 -32.31
N THR A 5 -23.54 33.34 -32.28
CA THR A 5 -22.18 33.50 -31.78
C THR A 5 -22.12 33.38 -30.25
N LEU A 6 -23.11 33.95 -29.55
CA LEU A 6 -23.23 33.80 -28.07
C LEU A 6 -23.47 32.33 -27.69
N ALA A 7 -24.32 31.59 -28.40
CA ALA A 7 -24.59 30.19 -28.13
C ALA A 7 -23.34 29.31 -28.35
N LYS A 8 -22.56 29.59 -29.39
CA LYS A 8 -21.28 28.87 -29.65
C LYS A 8 -20.25 29.21 -28.59
N ALA A 9 -20.14 30.45 -28.16
CA ALA A 9 -19.20 30.82 -27.08
C ALA A 9 -19.59 30.19 -25.73
N ALA A 10 -20.87 30.10 -25.41
CA ALA A 10 -21.36 29.46 -24.19
C ALA A 10 -21.10 27.95 -24.23
N ALA A 11 -21.29 27.28 -25.37
CA ALA A 11 -21.01 25.86 -25.53
C ALA A 11 -19.50 25.54 -25.40
N LEU A 12 -18.63 26.39 -25.97
CA LEU A 12 -17.19 26.28 -25.82
C LEU A 12 -16.72 26.46 -24.37
N ALA A 13 -17.29 27.41 -23.64
CA ALA A 13 -16.99 27.63 -22.24
C ALA A 13 -17.43 26.45 -21.36
N LEU A 14 -18.58 25.84 -21.64
CA LEU A 14 -19.07 24.64 -20.95
C LEU A 14 -18.15 23.42 -21.16
N ILE A 15 -17.64 23.24 -22.38
CA ILE A 15 -16.71 22.15 -22.69
C ILE A 15 -15.36 22.39 -21.98
N ALA A 16 -14.86 23.63 -21.94
CA ALA A 16 -13.62 23.98 -21.28
C ALA A 16 -13.68 23.77 -19.75
N THR A 17 -14.84 24.02 -19.12
CA THR A 17 -15.01 23.76 -17.68
C THR A 17 -15.13 22.28 -17.36
N ALA A 18 -15.69 21.46 -18.25
CA ALA A 18 -15.81 20.02 -18.05
C ALA A 18 -14.46 19.30 -18.08
N THR A 19 -13.47 19.78 -18.83
CA THR A 19 -12.13 19.20 -18.90
C THR A 19 -11.26 19.49 -17.67
N ALA A 20 -11.56 20.55 -16.91
CA ALA A 20 -10.82 20.92 -15.71
C ALA A 20 -11.15 20.05 -14.48
N ALA A 21 -12.20 19.24 -14.51
CA ALA A 21 -12.70 18.48 -13.36
C ALA A 21 -12.00 17.13 -13.14
N CYS A 22 -11.12 16.69 -14.03
CA CYS A 22 -10.43 15.39 -13.93
C CYS A 22 -9.10 15.51 -13.17
N ASN A 23 -9.15 15.89 -11.90
CA ASN A 23 -7.96 15.82 -11.05
C ASN A 23 -7.80 14.41 -10.44
N PRO A 24 -6.56 13.89 -10.37
CA PRO A 24 -6.31 12.64 -9.69
C PRO A 24 -6.57 12.78 -8.18
N VAL A 25 -7.17 11.77 -7.60
CA VAL A 25 -7.26 11.64 -6.14
C VAL A 25 -5.95 11.06 -5.65
N ARG A 26 -5.34 11.74 -4.68
CA ARG A 26 -4.12 11.28 -4.00
C ARG A 26 -4.48 10.69 -2.65
N ASP A 27 -4.18 9.43 -2.47
CA ASP A 27 -4.38 8.69 -1.23
C ASP A 27 -3.01 8.41 -0.60
N GLN A 28 -2.84 8.83 0.68
CA GLN A 28 -1.64 8.53 1.45
C GLN A 28 -1.91 7.36 2.38
N HIS A 29 -1.02 6.38 2.38
CA HIS A 29 -1.08 5.18 3.20
C HIS A 29 0.19 5.01 4.02
N GLY A 30 0.05 4.51 5.25
CA GLY A 30 1.15 4.22 6.15
C GLY A 30 1.62 5.45 6.93
N PHE A 31 2.91 5.57 7.15
CA PHE A 31 3.50 6.64 7.94
C PHE A 31 3.35 8.00 7.25
N ALA A 32 2.77 8.96 7.95
CA ALA A 32 2.64 10.33 7.49
C ALA A 32 3.37 11.24 8.47
N ALA A 33 4.56 11.72 8.10
CA ALA A 33 5.21 12.77 8.87
C ALA A 33 4.47 14.11 8.61
N VAL A 34 4.00 14.73 9.67
CA VAL A 34 3.27 16.00 9.59
C VAL A 34 4.24 17.16 9.34
N THR A 35 5.46 17.07 9.86
CA THR A 35 6.50 18.10 9.72
C THR A 35 7.83 17.49 9.32
N GLU A 36 8.69 18.28 8.67
CA GLU A 36 10.05 17.85 8.33
C GLU A 36 10.89 17.55 9.57
N ASP A 37 10.67 18.28 10.68
CA ASP A 37 11.36 18.04 11.95
C ASP A 37 11.07 16.67 12.55
N GLN A 38 9.87 16.11 12.30
CA GLN A 38 9.55 14.75 12.71
C GLN A 38 10.39 13.70 11.98
N LYS A 39 10.82 13.98 10.76
CA LYS A 39 11.67 13.07 9.97
C LYS A 39 13.14 13.12 10.40
N ASN A 40 13.57 14.14 11.12
CA ASN A 40 14.95 14.30 11.55
C ASN A 40 15.21 13.49 12.82
N VAL A 41 15.76 12.30 12.63
CA VAL A 41 16.23 11.43 13.70
C VAL A 41 17.74 11.56 13.79
N GLU A 42 18.25 11.87 15.00
CA GLU A 42 19.68 12.11 15.21
C GLU A 42 20.37 10.86 15.72
N VAL A 43 21.40 10.44 14.96
CA VAL A 43 22.24 9.28 15.30
C VAL A 43 23.04 9.57 16.58
N GLY A 44 23.05 8.62 17.52
CA GLY A 44 23.77 8.71 18.78
C GLY A 44 23.08 9.53 19.88
N VAL A 45 22.07 10.35 19.53
CA VAL A 45 21.32 11.22 20.46
C VAL A 45 19.95 10.66 20.76
N ASP A 46 19.16 10.34 19.73
CA ASP A 46 17.82 9.83 19.89
C ASP A 46 17.81 8.40 20.42
N THR A 47 16.80 8.10 21.21
CA THR A 47 16.52 6.78 21.78
C THR A 47 15.23 6.21 21.21
N LYS A 48 14.95 4.93 21.43
CA LYS A 48 13.66 4.31 21.06
C LYS A 48 12.46 5.12 21.56
N SER A 49 12.53 5.65 22.79
CA SER A 49 11.44 6.44 23.36
C SER A 49 11.27 7.80 22.67
N THR A 50 12.35 8.50 22.32
CA THR A 50 12.27 9.79 21.61
C THR A 50 11.79 9.61 20.18
N VAL A 51 12.26 8.56 19.49
CA VAL A 51 11.78 8.20 18.16
C VAL A 51 10.29 7.87 18.20
N LEU A 52 9.84 7.07 19.15
CA LEU A 52 8.43 6.71 19.30
C LEU A 52 7.55 7.94 19.61
N ALA A 53 8.02 8.85 20.46
CA ALA A 53 7.30 10.08 20.79
C ALA A 53 7.18 11.03 19.59
N ARG A 54 8.21 11.08 18.74
CA ARG A 54 8.30 12.00 17.59
C ARG A 54 7.63 11.44 16.33
N LEU A 55 7.93 10.19 15.98
CA LEU A 55 7.42 9.56 14.76
C LEU A 55 6.16 8.69 14.99
N GLY A 56 5.87 8.36 16.25
CA GLY A 56 4.80 7.41 16.56
C GLY A 56 5.25 5.96 16.37
N SER A 57 4.27 5.06 16.33
CA SER A 57 4.53 3.62 16.16
C SER A 57 5.08 3.31 14.75
N PRO A 58 6.12 2.47 14.66
CA PRO A 58 6.64 2.06 13.36
C PRO A 58 5.63 1.19 12.59
N SER A 59 5.71 1.22 11.26
CA SER A 59 4.87 0.37 10.40
C SER A 59 5.18 -1.12 10.60
N THR A 60 6.46 -1.44 10.82
CA THR A 60 6.93 -2.79 11.19
C THR A 60 8.27 -2.71 11.91
N GLN A 61 8.64 -3.80 12.56
CA GLN A 61 9.91 -3.96 13.28
C GLN A 61 10.63 -5.20 12.75
N SER A 62 11.97 -5.24 12.89
CA SER A 62 12.74 -6.45 12.57
C SER A 62 12.24 -7.63 13.42
N ALA A 63 11.99 -8.76 12.78
CA ALA A 63 11.44 -9.94 13.45
C ALA A 63 12.46 -10.70 14.29
N PHE A 64 13.77 -10.58 13.97
CA PHE A 64 14.82 -11.42 14.57
C PHE A 64 15.49 -10.76 15.77
N ASP A 65 15.79 -9.46 15.68
CA ASP A 65 16.62 -8.76 16.67
C ASP A 65 15.93 -7.53 17.28
N GLN A 66 14.78 -7.11 16.74
CA GLN A 66 14.02 -5.91 17.16
C GLN A 66 14.88 -4.63 17.23
N THR A 67 16.01 -4.62 16.51
CA THR A 67 16.95 -3.51 16.49
C THR A 67 16.63 -2.51 15.38
N ALA A 68 15.78 -2.85 14.42
CA ALA A 68 15.41 -1.98 13.32
C ALA A 68 13.88 -1.72 13.27
N TRP A 69 13.54 -0.44 13.15
CA TRP A 69 12.17 0.04 12.95
C TRP A 69 12.02 0.59 11.55
N TYR A 70 10.90 0.25 10.91
CA TYR A 70 10.58 0.65 9.55
C TYR A 70 9.34 1.53 9.54
N TYR A 71 9.48 2.72 8.99
CA TYR A 71 8.38 3.66 8.74
C TYR A 71 8.16 3.73 7.24
N ILE A 72 7.02 3.25 6.78
CA ILE A 72 6.71 3.12 5.36
C ILE A 72 5.60 4.11 5.00
N SER A 73 5.89 5.01 4.07
CA SER A 73 4.95 5.95 3.49
C SER A 73 4.72 5.63 2.02
N THR A 74 3.48 5.66 1.57
CA THR A 74 3.12 5.41 0.19
C THR A 74 2.06 6.41 -0.26
N ILE A 75 2.29 7.08 -1.39
CA ILE A 75 1.31 7.93 -2.04
C ILE A 75 0.87 7.24 -3.33
N GLN A 76 -0.43 7.08 -3.46
CA GLN A 76 -1.07 6.52 -4.64
C GLN A 76 -1.91 7.59 -5.32
N GLU A 77 -1.90 7.61 -6.65
CA GLU A 77 -2.80 8.41 -7.48
C GLU A 77 -3.82 7.51 -8.16
N ARG A 78 -5.07 7.93 -8.09
CA ARG A 78 -6.18 7.27 -8.74
C ARG A 78 -6.90 8.25 -9.67
N TYR A 79 -7.01 7.89 -10.93
CA TYR A 79 -7.80 8.59 -11.93
C TYR A 79 -9.12 7.85 -12.15
N ALA A 80 -10.23 8.49 -11.81
CA ALA A 80 -11.57 7.95 -12.03
C ALA A 80 -11.70 6.47 -11.66
N PHE A 81 -11.87 5.59 -12.65
CA PHE A 81 -12.05 4.14 -12.50
C PHE A 81 -10.77 3.31 -12.79
N TYR A 82 -9.64 3.97 -13.04
CA TYR A 82 -8.38 3.25 -13.28
C TYR A 82 -7.78 2.71 -11.98
N THR A 83 -6.99 1.66 -12.12
CA THR A 83 -6.23 1.07 -11.00
C THR A 83 -5.29 2.12 -10.40
N PRO A 84 -5.30 2.30 -9.07
CA PRO A 84 -4.40 3.22 -8.40
C PRO A 84 -2.93 2.91 -8.73
N ARG A 85 -2.15 3.95 -8.96
CA ARG A 85 -0.71 3.84 -9.22
C ARG A 85 0.06 4.44 -8.07
N THR A 86 1.06 3.72 -7.57
CA THR A 86 2.00 4.28 -6.58
C THR A 86 2.90 5.29 -7.29
N VAL A 87 2.82 6.55 -6.86
CA VAL A 87 3.62 7.66 -7.41
C VAL A 87 4.80 8.01 -6.52
N GLN A 88 4.68 7.72 -5.21
CA GLN A 88 5.77 7.91 -4.26
C GLN A 88 5.72 6.83 -3.19
N ARG A 89 6.90 6.32 -2.83
CA ARG A 89 7.09 5.46 -1.67
C ARG A 89 8.40 5.84 -1.01
N GLU A 90 8.35 6.00 0.30
CA GLU A 90 9.51 6.26 1.13
C GLU A 90 9.54 5.26 2.28
N VAL A 91 10.69 4.70 2.55
CA VAL A 91 10.94 3.82 3.69
C VAL A 91 12.05 4.44 4.51
N LEU A 92 11.72 4.85 5.73
CA LEU A 92 12.69 5.28 6.73
C LEU A 92 13.00 4.09 7.63
N VAL A 93 14.28 3.73 7.69
CA VAL A 93 14.78 2.66 8.55
C VAL A 93 15.60 3.28 9.67
N VAL A 94 15.20 3.04 10.91
CA VAL A 94 15.92 3.47 12.12
C VAL A 94 16.48 2.24 12.80
N LYS A 95 17.81 2.11 12.84
CA LYS A 95 18.52 1.02 13.53
C LYS A 95 18.99 1.49 14.89
N PHE A 96 18.80 0.65 15.89
CA PHE A 96 19.17 0.91 17.27
C PHE A 96 20.34 0.02 17.68
N ASP A 97 21.20 0.53 18.57
CA ASP A 97 22.24 -0.23 19.24
C ASP A 97 21.69 -1.04 20.44
N ALA A 98 22.58 -1.74 21.13
CA ALA A 98 22.24 -2.53 22.31
C ALA A 98 21.70 -1.67 23.49
N ASP A 99 22.09 -0.40 23.55
CA ASP A 99 21.66 0.56 24.58
C ASP A 99 20.33 1.22 24.23
N GLY A 100 19.76 0.91 23.05
CA GLY A 100 18.50 1.48 22.56
C GLY A 100 18.62 2.89 21.99
N LYS A 101 19.85 3.34 21.68
CA LYS A 101 20.09 4.59 20.95
C LYS A 101 20.10 4.34 19.45
N VAL A 102 19.80 5.39 18.68
CA VAL A 102 19.83 5.33 17.22
C VAL A 102 21.28 5.19 16.75
N ALA A 103 21.59 4.03 16.16
CA ALA A 103 22.91 3.74 15.58
C ALA A 103 23.00 4.16 14.11
N ASN A 104 21.93 4.04 13.37
CA ASN A 104 21.90 4.40 11.94
C ASN A 104 20.51 4.77 11.48
N VAL A 105 20.42 5.68 10.50
CA VAL A 105 19.18 6.09 9.85
C VAL A 105 19.37 6.03 8.35
N GLU A 106 18.55 5.25 7.67
CA GLU A 106 18.59 5.09 6.21
C GLU A 106 17.24 5.45 5.61
N ARG A 107 17.25 6.08 4.44
CA ARG A 107 16.05 6.40 3.66
C ARG A 107 16.14 5.78 2.29
N PHE A 108 15.06 5.13 1.90
CA PHE A 108 14.92 4.50 0.60
C PHE A 108 13.67 5.04 -0.09
N GLY A 109 13.83 5.52 -1.31
CA GLY A 109 12.75 5.89 -2.19
C GLY A 109 12.45 4.81 -3.22
N MET A 110 11.59 5.14 -4.20
CA MET A 110 11.22 4.20 -5.27
C MET A 110 12.40 3.84 -6.19
N GLU A 111 13.44 4.65 -6.23
CA GLU A 111 14.66 4.43 -7.05
C GLU A 111 15.42 3.15 -6.66
N ARG A 112 15.24 2.69 -5.41
CA ARG A 112 15.81 1.42 -4.90
C ARG A 112 14.84 0.25 -4.97
N GLY A 113 13.64 0.46 -5.49
CA GLY A 113 12.65 -0.58 -5.70
C GLY A 113 13.11 -1.57 -6.77
N GLN A 114 13.01 -2.86 -6.48
CA GLN A 114 13.21 -3.92 -7.47
C GLN A 114 11.87 -4.45 -7.92
N VAL A 115 11.72 -4.65 -9.22
CA VAL A 115 10.56 -5.38 -9.77
C VAL A 115 10.80 -6.87 -9.54
N ILE A 116 10.02 -7.44 -8.64
CA ILE A 116 10.03 -8.88 -8.41
C ILE A 116 9.10 -9.51 -9.43
N ALA A 117 9.67 -10.35 -10.32
CA ALA A 117 8.85 -11.15 -11.21
C ALA A 117 8.05 -12.17 -10.39
N TYR A 118 6.75 -12.27 -10.67
CA TYR A 118 5.93 -13.32 -10.09
C TYR A 118 6.45 -14.67 -10.59
N ASN A 119 6.70 -15.60 -9.65
CA ASN A 119 6.95 -16.97 -10.00
C ASN A 119 5.60 -17.67 -10.24
N ASP A 120 5.35 -18.07 -11.48
CA ASP A 120 4.12 -18.78 -11.87
C ASP A 120 4.19 -20.29 -11.53
N ASP A 121 5.21 -20.75 -10.79
CA ASP A 121 5.31 -22.13 -10.36
C ASP A 121 4.10 -22.50 -9.49
N ARG A 122 3.24 -23.29 -10.06
CA ARG A 122 2.08 -23.86 -9.37
C ARG A 122 2.52 -25.12 -8.64
N THR A 123 2.35 -25.12 -7.33
CA THR A 123 2.47 -26.36 -6.57
C THR A 123 1.34 -27.30 -7.00
N PRO A 124 1.62 -28.46 -7.63
CA PRO A 124 0.57 -29.40 -7.98
C PRO A 124 -0.07 -29.93 -6.70
N THR A 125 -1.25 -29.43 -6.38
CA THR A 125 -2.05 -30.01 -5.32
C THR A 125 -2.61 -31.32 -5.83
N ARG A 126 -2.28 -32.45 -5.18
CA ARG A 126 -2.92 -33.74 -5.42
C ARG A 126 -4.35 -33.71 -4.88
N GLY A 127 -5.22 -32.94 -5.51
CA GLY A 127 -6.65 -33.00 -5.30
C GLY A 127 -7.26 -34.12 -6.15
N ARG A 128 -8.25 -34.84 -5.63
CA ARG A 128 -9.11 -35.68 -6.49
C ARG A 128 -9.81 -34.75 -7.47
N GLU A 129 -9.51 -34.87 -8.75
CA GLU A 129 -10.31 -34.25 -9.78
C GLU A 129 -11.66 -34.98 -9.85
N LEU A 130 -12.66 -34.40 -9.20
CA LEU A 130 -14.03 -34.89 -9.31
C LEU A 130 -14.59 -34.45 -10.66
N GLY A 131 -15.00 -35.40 -11.49
CA GLY A 131 -15.70 -35.09 -12.74
C GLY A 131 -16.98 -34.29 -12.47
N ILE A 132 -17.42 -33.48 -13.44
CA ILE A 132 -18.61 -32.61 -13.30
C ILE A 132 -19.84 -33.44 -12.87
N VAL A 133 -19.98 -34.68 -13.33
CA VAL A 133 -21.04 -35.62 -12.96
C VAL A 133 -20.92 -36.05 -11.50
N GLU A 134 -19.71 -36.36 -11.04
CA GLU A 134 -19.43 -36.73 -9.65
C GLU A 134 -19.66 -35.54 -8.70
N GLN A 135 -19.44 -34.31 -9.16
CA GLN A 135 -19.62 -33.11 -8.37
C GLN A 135 -21.13 -32.77 -8.20
N ILE A 136 -21.96 -33.06 -9.21
CA ILE A 136 -23.40 -32.83 -9.18
C ILE A 136 -24.12 -33.97 -8.44
N PHE A 137 -23.73 -35.23 -8.65
CA PHE A 137 -24.42 -36.41 -8.13
C PHE A 137 -23.72 -37.08 -6.96
N GLY A 138 -22.41 -36.82 -6.73
CA GLY A 138 -21.65 -37.46 -5.67
C GLY A 138 -22.06 -37.08 -4.24
N ASN A 139 -22.91 -36.05 -4.08
CA ASN A 139 -23.44 -35.61 -2.79
C ASN A 139 -24.86 -36.15 -2.49
N ILE A 140 -25.46 -36.85 -3.45
CA ILE A 140 -26.77 -37.47 -3.28
C ILE A 140 -26.57 -38.84 -2.67
N GLY A 141 -26.68 -38.93 -1.34
CA GLY A 141 -26.62 -40.21 -0.62
C GLY A 141 -25.60 -40.37 0.48
N ASN A 142 -24.68 -39.44 0.63
CA ASN A 142 -23.75 -39.42 1.76
C ASN A 142 -24.50 -38.93 3.02
N LYS A 143 -25.00 -39.86 3.80
CA LYS A 143 -25.48 -39.57 5.15
C LYS A 143 -24.31 -39.09 5.99
N ILE A 144 -24.43 -37.90 6.53
CA ILE A 144 -23.53 -37.36 7.55
C ILE A 144 -23.44 -38.42 8.67
N GLY A 145 -22.20 -38.92 8.89
CA GLY A 145 -21.95 -40.02 9.82
C GLY A 145 -22.55 -39.74 11.20
N ARG A 146 -23.18 -40.75 11.76
CA ARG A 146 -23.62 -40.79 13.15
C ARG A 146 -22.42 -40.64 14.06
N ALA A 147 -22.46 -39.64 14.94
CA ALA A 147 -21.63 -39.64 16.12
C ALA A 147 -21.92 -40.89 16.95
N HIS A 148 -20.97 -41.76 17.13
CA HIS A 148 -21.00 -42.79 18.13
C HIS A 148 -20.76 -42.15 19.51
N VAL A 149 -21.72 -42.28 20.38
CA VAL A 149 -21.62 -42.08 21.83
C VAL A 149 -20.74 -43.18 22.41
#